data_361f724dfefa7ffeaafa83ca55939ae1
#
_entry.id   361f724dfefa7ffeaafa83ca55939ae1
#
_cell.length_a   1.000
_cell.length_b   1.000
_cell.length_c   1.000
_cell.angle_alpha   90.00
_cell.angle_beta   90.00
_cell.angle_gamma   90.00
#
_symmetry.space_group_name_H-M   'P 1'
#
loop_
_entity.id
_entity.type
_entity.pdbx_description
1 polymer ?
#
loop_
_entity_poly.entity_id
_entity_poly.type
_entity_poly.pdbx_seq_one_letter_code
_entity_poly.pdbx_strand_id
1 'polypeptide(L)'
;MTARYVLTSACIQTGTMALTVSLRQRLLGREQVRFVDEDGEAYTVEVDWKAGVLRGLGPYYQKRRLSANETVLLLFRGEEVELKAAPRPGQRRPAREREARP
;
A
#
# COMPACT_ATOMS: atom_id res chain seq x y z
N MET A 1 7.33 10.55 7.26
CA MET A 1 6.42 11.06 6.23
C MET A 1 5.47 9.97 5.78
N THR A 2 4.22 10.31 5.55
CA THR A 2 3.19 9.36 5.14
C THR A 2 2.61 9.78 3.80
N ALA A 3 2.45 8.81 2.90
CA ALA A 3 1.78 9.02 1.62
C ALA A 3 0.54 8.15 1.55
N ARG A 4 -0.46 8.58 0.80
CA ARG A 4 -1.69 7.82 0.58
C ARG A 4 -1.75 7.42 -0.88
N TYR A 5 -2.20 6.22 -1.12
CA TYR A 5 -2.35 5.73 -2.48
C TYR A 5 -3.69 5.01 -2.64
N VAL A 6 -4.47 5.44 -3.62
CA VAL A 6 -5.76 4.81 -3.91
C VAL A 6 -5.54 3.75 -4.99
N LEU A 7 -5.92 2.52 -4.67
CA LEU A 7 -5.70 1.39 -5.58
C LEU A 7 -6.70 1.44 -6.73
N THR A 8 -6.23 1.05 -7.91
CA THR A 8 -7.08 0.87 -9.07
C THR A 8 -7.27 -0.63 -9.31
N SER A 9 -8.24 -0.99 -10.16
CA SER A 9 -8.43 -2.40 -10.50
C SER A 9 -7.19 -2.96 -11.20
N ALA A 10 -6.49 -2.15 -11.99
CA ALA A 10 -5.25 -2.59 -12.63
C ALA A 10 -4.18 -2.93 -11.59
N CYS A 11 -4.08 -2.13 -10.52
CA CYS A 11 -3.14 -2.42 -9.44
C CYS A 11 -3.42 -3.79 -8.83
N ILE A 12 -4.69 -4.06 -8.55
CA ILE A 12 -5.10 -5.31 -7.92
C ILE A 12 -4.80 -6.49 -8.84
N GLN A 13 -5.12 -6.35 -10.12
CA GLN A 13 -4.95 -7.45 -11.07
C GLN A 13 -3.50 -7.79 -11.33
N THR A 14 -2.63 -6.81 -11.29
CA THR A 14 -1.23 -7.02 -11.66
C THR A 14 -0.28 -7.02 -10.47
N GLY A 15 -0.78 -6.73 -9.27
CA GLY A 15 0.05 -6.67 -8.07
C GLY A 15 1.01 -5.50 -8.10
N THR A 16 0.59 -4.38 -8.66
CA THR A 16 1.47 -3.23 -8.86
C THR A 16 0.92 -1.99 -8.18
N MET A 17 1.75 -0.96 -8.14
CA MET A 17 1.38 0.37 -7.65
C MET A 17 2.11 1.37 -8.52
N ALA A 18 1.41 2.41 -8.98
CA ALA A 18 2.04 3.40 -9.85
C ALA A 18 3.08 4.21 -9.10
N LEU A 19 4.17 4.56 -9.79
CA LEU A 19 5.19 5.45 -9.23
C LEU A 19 4.70 6.89 -9.34
N THR A 20 4.07 7.35 -8.27
CA THR A 20 3.66 8.76 -8.19
C THR A 20 4.88 9.65 -8.05
N VAL A 21 4.69 10.97 -8.18
CA VAL A 21 5.80 11.91 -8.03
C VAL A 21 6.48 11.75 -6.68
N SER A 22 5.68 11.61 -5.62
CA SER A 22 6.23 11.42 -4.28
C SER A 22 7.07 10.16 -4.18
N LEU A 23 6.58 9.05 -4.74
CA LEU A 23 7.31 7.79 -4.70
C LEU A 23 8.58 7.86 -5.53
N ARG A 24 8.54 8.53 -6.68
CA ARG A 24 9.73 8.69 -7.51
C ARG A 24 10.83 9.41 -6.75
N GLN A 25 10.48 10.45 -6.03
CA GLN A 25 11.44 11.22 -5.26
C GLN A 25 12.03 10.42 -4.11
N ARG A 26 11.19 9.64 -3.43
CA ARG A 26 11.62 8.86 -2.28
C ARG A 26 12.46 7.65 -2.65
N LEU A 27 12.23 7.08 -3.82
CA LEU A 27 12.88 5.84 -4.24
C LEU A 27 13.91 6.06 -5.34
N LEU A 28 14.30 7.31 -5.55
CA LEU A 28 15.21 7.65 -6.64
C LEU A 28 16.49 6.83 -6.58
N GLY A 29 16.83 6.21 -7.70
CA GLY A 29 18.05 5.42 -7.82
C GLY A 29 17.94 4.01 -7.24
N ARG A 30 16.80 3.61 -6.71
CA ARG A 30 16.65 2.29 -6.13
C ARG A 30 15.95 1.35 -7.12
N GLU A 31 16.39 0.11 -7.14
CA GLU A 31 15.79 -0.92 -7.99
C GLU A 31 14.85 -1.82 -7.20
N GLN A 32 15.03 -1.87 -5.89
CA GLN A 32 14.20 -2.65 -5.00
C GLN A 32 13.98 -1.88 -3.73
N VAL A 33 12.87 -2.13 -3.08
CA VAL A 33 12.56 -1.54 -1.79
C VAL A 33 11.86 -2.56 -0.93
N ARG A 34 12.12 -2.54 0.37
CA ARG A 34 11.50 -3.46 1.31
C ARG A 34 10.25 -2.80 1.86
N PHE A 35 9.12 -3.44 1.65
CA PHE A 35 7.85 -3.02 2.23
C PHE A 35 7.52 -3.96 3.39
N VAL A 36 7.05 -3.39 4.50
CA VAL A 36 6.69 -4.17 5.68
C VAL A 36 5.25 -3.81 6.04
N ASP A 37 4.40 -4.83 6.19
CA ASP A 37 2.99 -4.57 6.46
C ASP A 37 2.69 -4.48 7.96
N GLU A 38 1.42 -4.35 8.29
CA GLU A 38 0.96 -4.14 9.66
C GLU A 38 1.33 -5.30 10.58
N ASP A 39 1.50 -6.48 10.02
CA ASP A 39 1.84 -7.67 10.79
C ASP A 39 3.34 -7.93 10.85
N GLY A 40 4.13 -7.05 10.28
CA GLY A 40 5.58 -7.22 10.25
C GLY A 40 6.08 -8.09 9.12
N GLU A 41 5.20 -8.50 8.20
CA GLU A 41 5.63 -9.31 7.06
C GLU A 41 6.28 -8.41 6.01
N ALA A 42 7.42 -8.86 5.49
CA ALA A 42 8.21 -8.08 4.55
C ALA A 42 7.97 -8.55 3.12
N TYR A 43 7.98 -7.61 2.20
CA TYR A 43 7.83 -7.86 0.77
C TYR A 43 8.95 -7.15 0.05
N THR A 44 9.65 -7.87 -0.84
CA THR A 44 10.63 -7.24 -1.71
C THR A 44 9.90 -6.71 -2.94
N VAL A 45 9.88 -5.40 -3.08
CA VAL A 45 9.14 -4.73 -4.14
C VAL A 45 10.14 -4.22 -5.17
N GLU A 46 9.92 -4.57 -6.42
CA GLU A 46 10.76 -4.14 -7.52
C GLU A 46 10.30 -2.79 -8.04
N VAL A 47 11.25 -1.89 -8.25
CA VAL A 47 10.95 -0.56 -8.80
C VAL A 47 11.22 -0.61 -10.30
N ASP A 48 10.16 -0.60 -11.08
CA ASP A 48 10.27 -0.62 -12.53
C ASP A 48 10.17 0.81 -13.04
N TRP A 49 11.33 1.44 -13.18
CA TRP A 49 11.40 2.84 -13.59
C TRP A 49 10.90 3.05 -15.02
N LYS A 50 11.11 2.05 -15.86
CA LYS A 50 10.71 2.16 -17.26
C LYS A 50 9.20 2.12 -17.42
N ALA A 51 8.56 1.20 -16.70
CA ALA A 51 7.11 1.09 -16.75
C ALA A 51 6.43 2.08 -15.81
N GLY A 52 7.18 2.64 -14.85
CA GLY A 52 6.61 3.58 -13.91
C GLY A 52 5.74 2.92 -12.85
N VAL A 53 6.10 1.71 -12.42
CA VAL A 53 5.30 0.98 -11.43
C VAL A 53 6.22 0.28 -10.41
N LEU A 54 5.64 -0.04 -9.27
CA LEU A 54 6.21 -0.94 -8.27
C LEU A 54 5.56 -2.31 -8.47
N ARG A 55 6.38 -3.38 -8.42
CA ARG A 55 5.90 -4.75 -8.64
C ARG A 55 6.13 -5.60 -7.41
N GLY A 56 5.24 -6.57 -7.18
CA GLY A 56 5.40 -7.52 -6.10
C GLY A 56 4.45 -7.29 -4.94
N LEU A 57 3.39 -6.52 -5.15
CA LEU A 57 2.43 -6.20 -4.09
C LEU A 57 1.21 -7.12 -4.10
N GLY A 58 1.12 -8.04 -5.06
CA GLY A 58 -0.02 -8.95 -5.16
C GLY A 58 -0.28 -9.73 -3.88
N PRO A 59 0.75 -10.34 -3.27
CA PRO A 59 0.54 -11.09 -2.02
C PRO A 59 -0.05 -10.23 -0.90
N TYR A 60 0.38 -8.98 -0.80
CA TYR A 60 -0.17 -8.08 0.20
C TYR A 60 -1.64 -7.76 -0.09
N TYR A 61 -1.97 -7.48 -1.36
CA TYR A 61 -3.34 -7.19 -1.74
C TYR A 61 -4.27 -8.37 -1.44
N GLN A 62 -3.80 -9.58 -1.71
CA GLN A 62 -4.58 -10.78 -1.43
C GLN A 62 -4.73 -11.03 0.06
N LYS A 63 -3.66 -10.84 0.81
CA LYS A 63 -3.68 -11.03 2.25
C LYS A 63 -4.71 -10.12 2.90
N ARG A 64 -4.78 -8.88 2.45
CA ARG A 64 -5.70 -7.89 3.01
C ARG A 64 -7.03 -7.83 2.28
N ARG A 65 -7.21 -8.64 1.24
CA ARG A 65 -8.44 -8.67 0.43
C ARG A 65 -8.81 -7.29 -0.05
N LEU A 66 -7.81 -6.59 -0.57
CA LEU A 66 -8.01 -5.22 -1.04
C LEU A 66 -8.63 -5.23 -2.42
N SER A 67 -9.44 -4.23 -2.70
CA SER A 67 -10.07 -4.08 -4.01
C SER A 67 -9.90 -2.66 -4.50
N ALA A 68 -10.37 -2.41 -5.71
CA ALA A 68 -10.24 -1.08 -6.32
C ALA A 68 -10.89 -0.02 -5.45
N ASN A 69 -10.30 1.17 -5.46
CA ASN A 69 -10.73 2.35 -4.73
C ASN A 69 -10.41 2.31 -3.24
N GLU A 70 -9.76 1.25 -2.77
CA GLU A 70 -9.31 1.25 -1.38
C GLU A 70 -7.97 1.97 -1.28
N THR A 71 -7.70 2.51 -0.10
CA THR A 71 -6.52 3.34 0.13
C THR A 71 -5.49 2.58 0.95
N VAL A 72 -4.23 2.70 0.55
CA VAL A 72 -3.10 2.17 1.30
C VAL A 72 -2.25 3.34 1.76
N LEU A 73 -1.81 3.28 2.99
CA LEU A 73 -0.92 4.28 3.56
C LEU A 73 0.51 3.78 3.50
N LEU A 74 1.42 4.65 3.12
CA LEU A 74 2.84 4.33 2.99
C LEU A 74 3.61 5.23 3.95
N LEU A 75 4.30 4.61 4.91
CA LEU A 75 5.17 5.32 5.84
C LEU A 75 6.62 5.06 5.47
N PHE A 76 7.34 6.12 5.17
CA PHE A 76 8.75 5.99 4.78
C PHE A 76 9.61 6.03 6.03
N ARG A 77 10.34 4.94 6.31
CA ARG A 77 11.21 4.82 7.46
C ARG A 77 12.57 4.34 7.01
N GLY A 78 13.49 5.28 6.84
CA GLY A 78 14.82 4.93 6.37
C GLY A 78 14.75 4.28 5.01
N GLU A 79 15.22 3.03 4.92
CA GLU A 79 15.21 2.31 3.64
C GLU A 79 13.99 1.42 3.47
N GLU A 80 13.12 1.40 4.47
CA GLU A 80 11.91 0.57 4.40
C GLU A 80 10.68 1.44 4.28
N VAL A 81 9.63 0.84 3.72
CA VAL A 81 8.33 1.50 3.62
C VAL A 81 7.32 0.63 4.36
N GLU A 82 6.63 1.21 5.31
CA GLU A 82 5.58 0.49 6.02
C GLU A 82 4.27 0.64 5.25
N LEU A 83 3.57 -0.48 5.11
CA LEU A 83 2.28 -0.54 4.44
C LEU A 83 1.17 -0.67 5.46
N LYS A 84 0.10 0.06 5.26
CA LYS A 84 -1.06 -0.06 6.12
C LYS A 84 -2.31 0.19 5.28
N ALA A 85 -3.26 -0.75 5.32
CA ALA A 85 -4.53 -0.55 4.65
C ALA A 85 -5.36 0.44 5.47
N ALA A 86 -5.86 1.47 4.82
CA ALA A 86 -6.69 2.45 5.50
C ALA A 86 -8.07 1.85 5.77
N PRO A 87 -8.75 2.29 6.84
CA PRO A 87 -10.12 1.83 7.08
C PRO A 87 -11.02 2.19 5.91
N ARG A 88 -11.92 1.28 5.56
CA ARG A 88 -12.87 1.52 4.48
C ARG A 88 -13.94 2.50 4.95
N PRO A 89 -14.34 3.43 4.09
CA PRO A 89 -15.48 4.28 4.43
C PRO A 89 -16.69 3.43 4.76
N GLY A 90 -17.39 3.75 5.86
CA GLY A 90 -18.59 3.03 6.26
C GLY A 90 -18.36 1.73 7.02
N GLN A 91 -17.17 1.37 7.34
CA GLN A 91 -16.81 0.14 8.06
C GLN A 91 -16.37 0.34 9.49
N ARG A 92 -16.78 1.33 10.08
CA ARG A 92 -16.31 1.53 11.42
C ARG A 92 -17.02 0.69 12.43
N ARG A 93 -16.84 0.68 12.89
CA ARG A 93 -17.25 0.03 13.68
C ARG A 93 -17.76 0.15 14.55
N PRO A 94 -18.28 0.08 14.40
CA PRO A 94 -18.73 0.02 15.08
C PRO A 94 -18.87 0.08 15.76
N ALA A 95 -18.87 0.22 15.85
CA ALA A 95 -18.71 0.17 16.20
C ALA A 95 -18.73 0.20 16.78
N ARG A 96 -18.75 0.44 16.84
CA ARG A 96 -18.70 0.41 17.07
C ARG A 96 -19.16 0.45 17.39
N GLU A 97 -19.27 0.29 17.48
CA GLU A 97 -19.62 0.21 17.43
C GLU A 97 -19.89 0.33 17.60
N ARG A 98 -20.26 0.57 17.95
CA ARG A 98 -20.57 0.58 18.03
C ARG A 98 -20.74 0.41 18.51
N GLU A 99 -20.75 0.49 18.87
CA GLU A 99 -20.93 0.31 19.15
C GLU A 99 -21.25 0.23 19.53
N ALA A 100 -21.62 0.56 19.85
CA ALA A 100 -21.93 0.52 20.02
C ALA A 100 -22.39 0.82 20.29
N ARG A 101 -22.62 1.23 20.59
CA ARG A 101 -22.97 1.46 20.76
C ARG A 101 -23.26 1.57 21.28
N PRO A 102 -23.61 1.87 21.68
CA PRO A 102 -23.83 1.75 22.21
C PRO A 102 -24.16 1.62 22.24
#